data_1db87d77b1664e2e7692553cf5aeec85
#
_entry.id   1db87d77b1664e2e7692553cf5aeec85
#
_cell.length_a   1.000
_cell.length_b   1.000
_cell.length_c   1.000
_cell.angle_alpha   90.00
_cell.angle_beta   90.00
_cell.angle_gamma   90.00
#
_symmetry.space_group_name_H-M   'P 1'
#
loop_
_entity.id
_entity.type
_entity.pdbx_description
1 polymer ?
#
loop_
_entity_poly.entity_id
_entity_poly.type
_entity_poly.pdbx_seq_one_letter_code
_entity_poly.pdbx_strand_id
1 'polypeptide(L)'
;MFALTMLNGSKSSDTQISVIDTGSSDEKDSSAKKKSDKSKSKESSSSDDEAVPEDESEYYGSGDSDDYLTDVHTYTNDMHPYSMSIPNRFEMEDTPSGSGTRYEDPETGFVINLFGYVNINEETAHEMFVDADTSGKADLYTAEGDNWYVVSWRDGDTITYTKTIVTDSTVATASLEYSTANRDMGSKIIDTLLPTFQVD
;
A
#
# COMPACT_ATOMS: atom_id res chain seq x y z
N MET A 1 -6.67 -54.08 18.84
CA MET A 1 -6.16 -53.72 17.50
C MET A 1 -7.23 -52.84 16.87
N PHE A 2 -7.11 -51.49 17.05
CA PHE A 2 -8.05 -50.52 16.47
C PHE A 2 -7.29 -49.67 15.45
N ALA A 3 -7.72 -49.77 14.21
CA ALA A 3 -7.19 -48.95 13.13
C ALA A 3 -7.84 -47.57 13.17
N LEU A 4 -7.03 -46.51 13.35
CA LEU A 4 -7.46 -45.14 13.26
C LEU A 4 -7.27 -44.64 11.81
N THR A 5 -8.38 -44.46 11.10
CA THR A 5 -8.39 -43.93 9.75
C THR A 5 -8.32 -42.39 9.85
N MET A 6 -7.20 -41.80 9.46
CA MET A 6 -7.03 -40.35 9.30
C MET A 6 -7.75 -39.93 8.03
N LEU A 7 -8.88 -39.22 8.17
CA LEU A 7 -9.49 -38.47 7.08
C LEU A 7 -8.73 -37.13 6.91
N ASN A 8 -8.02 -37.06 5.81
CA ASN A 8 -7.34 -35.84 5.37
C ASN A 8 -8.38 -34.87 4.76
N GLY A 9 -8.93 -33.99 5.60
CA GLY A 9 -9.84 -32.92 5.16
C GLY A 9 -9.05 -31.68 4.79
N SER A 10 -8.81 -31.48 3.51
CA SER A 10 -8.31 -30.21 2.96
C SER A 10 -9.38 -29.16 3.18
N LYS A 11 -9.25 -28.31 4.19
CA LYS A 11 -10.07 -27.09 4.34
C LYS A 11 -9.46 -26.00 3.46
N SER A 12 -10.20 -25.65 2.43
CA SER A 12 -10.01 -24.40 1.67
C SER A 12 -10.24 -23.24 2.64
N SER A 13 -9.22 -22.42 2.84
CA SER A 13 -9.34 -21.18 3.63
C SER A 13 -10.17 -20.19 2.82
N ASP A 14 -11.39 -19.94 3.24
CA ASP A 14 -12.20 -18.84 2.70
C ASP A 14 -11.64 -17.53 3.24
N THR A 15 -10.97 -16.78 2.36
CA THR A 15 -10.55 -15.41 2.63
C THR A 15 -11.79 -14.52 2.70
N GLN A 16 -12.13 -14.05 3.88
CA GLN A 16 -13.24 -13.09 4.07
C GLN A 16 -12.73 -11.68 3.73
N ILE A 17 -13.23 -11.12 2.66
CA ILE A 17 -12.99 -9.72 2.27
C ILE A 17 -14.21 -8.90 2.67
N SER A 18 -14.07 -8.01 3.65
CA SER A 18 -15.12 -7.06 4.02
C SER A 18 -14.76 -5.66 3.56
N VAL A 19 -15.50 -5.17 2.57
CA VAL A 19 -15.45 -3.78 2.13
C VAL A 19 -16.58 -3.03 2.85
N ILE A 20 -16.24 -2.08 3.71
CA ILE A 20 -17.22 -1.20 4.34
C ILE A 20 -17.32 0.06 3.49
N ASP A 21 -18.36 0.13 2.66
CA ASP A 21 -18.75 1.33 1.92
C ASP A 21 -19.61 2.23 2.81
N THR A 22 -19.05 3.35 3.30
CA THR A 22 -19.79 4.37 4.01
C THR A 22 -20.32 5.42 3.03
N GLY A 23 -21.34 5.05 2.25
CA GLY A 23 -22.11 5.98 1.44
C GLY A 23 -23.00 6.85 2.32
N SER A 24 -22.67 8.12 2.49
CA SER A 24 -23.57 9.12 3.03
C SER A 24 -24.44 9.68 1.91
N SER A 25 -25.73 9.32 1.95
CA SER A 25 -26.77 9.94 1.14
C SER A 25 -27.38 11.09 1.93
N ASP A 26 -27.31 12.30 1.40
CA ASP A 26 -28.31 13.33 1.69
C ASP A 26 -28.72 14.06 0.41
N GLU A 27 -29.97 13.77 0.01
CA GLU A 27 -30.74 14.54 -0.95
C GLU A 27 -31.14 15.90 -0.37
N LYS A 28 -31.01 16.98 -1.14
CA LYS A 28 -32.11 17.98 -1.28
C LYS A 28 -31.94 18.85 -2.51
N ASP A 29 -32.84 18.61 -3.40
CA ASP A 29 -33.62 19.45 -4.32
C ASP A 29 -33.63 20.97 -4.06
N SER A 30 -33.31 21.78 -5.09
CA SER A 30 -34.21 22.84 -5.58
C SER A 30 -33.72 23.55 -6.83
N SER A 31 -34.65 23.64 -7.75
CA SER A 31 -34.69 24.33 -9.02
C SER A 31 -34.30 25.82 -8.99
N ALA A 32 -33.69 26.35 -10.05
CA ALA A 32 -34.22 27.49 -10.82
C ALA A 32 -33.38 27.84 -12.06
N LYS A 33 -33.97 27.82 -13.12
CA LYS A 33 -34.01 28.32 -14.49
C LYS A 33 -33.67 29.82 -14.65
N LYS A 34 -32.75 30.18 -15.61
CA LYS A 34 -32.86 31.31 -16.57
C LYS A 34 -31.60 31.34 -17.46
N LYS A 35 -31.74 31.17 -18.66
CA LYS A 35 -31.98 31.71 -19.98
C LYS A 35 -31.16 32.99 -20.34
N SER A 36 -30.54 32.85 -21.54
CA SER A 36 -30.15 33.87 -22.57
C SER A 36 -28.90 34.72 -22.25
N ASP A 37 -28.04 35.04 -23.18
CA ASP A 37 -28.21 35.48 -24.56
C ASP A 37 -26.88 35.46 -25.34
N LYS A 38 -27.04 35.46 -26.61
CA LYS A 38 -26.20 35.40 -27.76
C LYS A 38 -25.60 36.76 -28.07
N SER A 39 -24.30 36.92 -28.34
CA SER A 39 -23.85 37.86 -29.34
C SER A 39 -22.50 37.52 -29.99
N LYS A 40 -22.49 37.74 -31.26
CA LYS A 40 -21.63 37.45 -32.37
C LYS A 40 -20.90 38.74 -32.74
N SER A 41 -19.61 38.69 -33.03
CA SER A 41 -18.88 39.44 -34.08
C SER A 41 -17.38 39.48 -33.70
N LYS A 42 -16.47 39.30 -34.57
CA LYS A 42 -16.11 39.55 -35.93
C LYS A 42 -14.58 39.75 -35.95
N GLU A 43 -13.99 39.18 -36.97
CA GLU A 43 -12.60 39.23 -37.43
C GLU A 43 -11.86 40.56 -37.24
N SER A 44 -10.55 40.46 -36.97
CA SER A 44 -9.56 41.09 -37.84
C SER A 44 -8.13 40.54 -37.54
N SER A 45 -7.46 40.25 -38.62
CA SER A 45 -6.09 39.79 -38.79
C SER A 45 -5.07 40.81 -38.39
N SER A 46 -3.96 40.39 -37.76
CA SER A 46 -2.64 40.87 -38.13
C SER A 46 -1.56 39.89 -37.61
N SER A 47 -0.71 39.52 -38.52
CA SER A 47 0.53 38.77 -38.35
C SER A 47 1.53 39.61 -37.57
N ASP A 48 2.15 39.04 -36.54
CA ASP A 48 3.50 39.35 -36.14
C ASP A 48 4.19 38.06 -35.64
N ASP A 49 5.29 37.79 -36.32
CA ASP A 49 6.26 36.74 -36.07
C ASP A 49 7.00 37.07 -34.76
N GLU A 50 6.73 36.39 -33.66
CA GLU A 50 7.65 36.37 -32.54
C GLU A 50 7.95 34.90 -32.17
N ALA A 51 9.27 34.65 -32.23
CA ALA A 51 9.87 33.37 -31.87
C ALA A 51 9.42 32.91 -30.47
N VAL A 52 8.72 31.80 -30.45
CA VAL A 52 8.44 31.05 -29.24
C VAL A 52 9.77 30.47 -28.76
N PRO A 53 10.23 30.72 -27.52
CA PRO A 53 11.32 29.98 -26.96
C PRO A 53 10.87 28.52 -26.87
N GLU A 54 11.67 27.63 -27.43
CA GLU A 54 11.53 26.19 -27.22
C GLU A 54 11.57 25.94 -25.71
N ASP A 55 10.40 25.74 -25.13
CA ASP A 55 10.25 25.16 -23.79
C ASP A 55 10.84 23.78 -23.88
N GLU A 56 12.08 23.65 -23.43
CA GLU A 56 12.64 22.36 -23.05
C GLU A 56 11.78 21.84 -21.91
N SER A 57 10.61 21.27 -22.27
CA SER A 57 9.92 20.35 -21.39
C SER A 57 10.92 19.24 -21.14
N GLU A 58 11.61 19.32 -20.00
CA GLU A 58 12.36 18.22 -19.45
C GLU A 58 11.42 17.01 -19.52
N TYR A 59 11.70 16.18 -20.50
CA TYR A 59 11.15 14.84 -20.62
C TYR A 59 11.59 14.08 -19.35
N TYR A 60 10.78 14.21 -18.30
CA TYR A 60 10.82 13.23 -17.21
C TYR A 60 10.49 11.90 -17.85
N GLY A 61 11.55 11.19 -18.17
CA GLY A 61 11.45 9.85 -18.70
C GLY A 61 10.51 9.08 -17.81
N SER A 62 9.44 8.57 -18.40
CA SER A 62 8.70 7.46 -17.85
C SER A 62 9.69 6.31 -17.73
N GLY A 63 10.49 6.29 -16.69
CA GLY A 63 11.26 5.13 -16.28
C GLY A 63 10.27 3.99 -16.19
N ASP A 64 10.56 2.96 -16.98
CA ASP A 64 9.73 1.79 -17.14
C ASP A 64 9.35 1.29 -15.74
N SER A 65 8.04 1.29 -15.43
CA SER A 65 7.53 0.95 -14.09
C SER A 65 7.87 -0.50 -13.67
N ASP A 66 8.44 -1.29 -14.58
CA ASP A 66 8.87 -2.66 -14.35
C ASP A 66 10.25 -2.75 -13.67
N ASP A 67 11.09 -1.72 -13.74
CA ASP A 67 12.43 -1.69 -13.13
C ASP A 67 12.36 -1.71 -11.58
N TYR A 68 11.31 -1.15 -11.01
CA TYR A 68 11.05 -1.17 -9.57
C TYR A 68 10.89 -2.58 -8.97
N LEU A 69 10.48 -3.53 -9.79
CA LEU A 69 10.03 -4.84 -9.35
C LEU A 69 10.99 -5.96 -9.72
N THR A 70 11.95 -5.69 -10.61
CA THR A 70 12.89 -6.68 -11.13
C THR A 70 14.30 -6.57 -10.53
N ASP A 71 14.72 -5.36 -10.17
CA ASP A 71 16.01 -5.10 -9.53
C ASP A 71 15.86 -5.01 -8.01
N VAL A 72 15.90 -6.17 -7.34
CA VAL A 72 15.67 -6.30 -5.91
C VAL A 72 16.80 -7.05 -5.21
N HIS A 73 16.97 -6.77 -3.91
CA HIS A 73 17.76 -7.62 -2.99
C HIS A 73 16.84 -8.14 -1.88
N THR A 74 17.27 -9.19 -1.18
CA THR A 74 16.55 -9.70 -0.02
C THR A 74 17.14 -9.11 1.25
N TYR A 75 16.31 -8.41 2.00
CA TYR A 75 16.60 -8.04 3.39
C TYR A 75 16.23 -9.20 4.31
N THR A 76 17.09 -9.50 5.28
CA THR A 76 16.84 -10.48 6.36
C THR A 76 17.19 -9.84 7.69
N ASN A 77 16.32 -10.00 8.69
CA ASN A 77 16.60 -9.55 10.04
C ASN A 77 17.14 -10.72 10.88
N ASP A 78 18.33 -10.56 11.45
CA ASP A 78 19.00 -11.62 12.23
C ASP A 78 18.45 -11.75 13.66
N MET A 79 17.82 -10.70 14.20
CA MET A 79 17.29 -10.70 15.57
C MET A 79 15.90 -11.36 15.62
N HIS A 80 15.08 -11.10 14.63
CA HIS A 80 13.75 -11.64 14.48
C HIS A 80 13.67 -12.22 13.07
N PRO A 81 13.56 -13.56 12.91
CA PRO A 81 13.78 -14.22 11.63
C PRO A 81 12.65 -13.92 10.64
N TYR A 82 12.75 -12.77 9.97
CA TYR A 82 11.89 -12.41 8.85
C TYR A 82 12.71 -11.85 7.69
N SER A 83 12.17 -11.94 6.49
CA SER A 83 12.81 -11.44 5.27
C SER A 83 11.79 -10.85 4.30
N MET A 84 12.26 -9.99 3.39
CA MET A 84 11.48 -9.40 2.31
C MET A 84 12.39 -8.96 1.16
N SER A 85 11.89 -9.05 -0.08
CA SER A 85 12.56 -8.45 -1.24
C SER A 85 12.33 -6.94 -1.28
N ILE A 86 13.41 -6.18 -1.43
CA ILE A 86 13.42 -4.71 -1.44
C ILE A 86 14.06 -4.23 -2.75
N PRO A 87 13.47 -3.24 -3.45
CA PRO A 87 14.09 -2.66 -4.64
C PRO A 87 15.43 -1.99 -4.32
N ASN A 88 16.45 -2.22 -5.18
CA ASN A 88 17.81 -1.71 -4.96
C ASN A 88 17.92 -0.18 -4.97
N ARG A 89 16.93 0.52 -5.53
CA ARG A 89 16.89 1.99 -5.54
C ARG A 89 16.46 2.61 -4.20
N PHE A 90 15.90 1.80 -3.26
CA PHE A 90 15.52 2.29 -1.95
C PHE A 90 16.75 2.46 -1.05
N GLU A 91 16.85 3.59 -0.41
CA GLU A 91 17.89 3.88 0.58
C GLU A 91 17.49 3.34 1.95
N MET A 92 18.38 2.59 2.58
CA MET A 92 18.14 1.95 3.88
C MET A 92 18.54 2.86 5.03
N GLU A 93 17.70 2.89 6.06
CA GLU A 93 17.98 3.50 7.35
C GLU A 93 17.75 2.46 8.46
N ASP A 94 18.83 2.06 9.14
CA ASP A 94 18.76 1.13 10.25
C ASP A 94 18.08 1.75 11.47
N THR A 95 17.24 0.96 12.15
CA THR A 95 16.70 1.37 13.45
C THR A 95 17.72 1.11 14.57
N PRO A 96 17.83 2.01 15.56
CA PRO A 96 18.79 1.85 16.66
C PRO A 96 18.60 0.57 17.48
N SER A 97 17.39 -0.01 17.48
CA SER A 97 17.08 -1.24 18.22
C SER A 97 17.53 -2.51 17.50
N GLY A 98 17.83 -2.45 16.20
CA GLY A 98 18.09 -3.62 15.37
C GLY A 98 16.86 -4.51 15.10
N SER A 99 15.68 -4.15 15.65
CA SER A 99 14.43 -4.91 15.47
C SER A 99 13.78 -4.67 14.11
N GLY A 100 14.24 -3.65 13.38
CA GLY A 100 13.65 -3.28 12.11
C GLY A 100 14.54 -2.37 11.28
N THR A 101 14.04 -1.98 10.13
CA THR A 101 14.69 -1.07 9.21
C THR A 101 13.65 -0.26 8.44
N ARG A 102 14.05 0.89 7.95
CA ARG A 102 13.28 1.75 7.08
C ARG A 102 13.97 1.88 5.73
N TYR A 103 13.23 1.74 4.69
CA TYR A 103 13.68 2.00 3.32
C TYR A 103 12.85 3.14 2.73
N GLU A 104 13.51 4.04 2.02
CA GLU A 104 12.85 5.13 1.32
C GLU A 104 13.35 5.23 -0.11
N ASP A 105 12.42 5.40 -1.05
CA ASP A 105 12.75 5.79 -2.40
C ASP A 105 12.79 7.31 -2.50
N PRO A 106 13.98 7.93 -2.69
CA PRO A 106 14.13 9.38 -2.66
C PRO A 106 13.44 10.10 -3.85
N GLU A 107 13.14 9.38 -4.93
CA GLU A 107 12.50 9.98 -6.10
C GLU A 107 10.98 10.04 -5.97
N THR A 108 10.36 9.02 -5.38
CA THR A 108 8.90 8.91 -5.30
C THR A 108 8.34 9.14 -3.91
N GLY A 109 9.19 9.08 -2.87
CA GLY A 109 8.78 9.17 -1.48
C GLY A 109 8.05 7.93 -0.98
N PHE A 110 8.18 6.77 -1.66
CA PHE A 110 7.73 5.50 -1.09
C PHE A 110 8.57 5.13 0.12
N VAL A 111 7.91 4.67 1.18
CA VAL A 111 8.56 4.19 2.39
C VAL A 111 8.14 2.75 2.65
N ILE A 112 9.11 1.89 2.95
CA ILE A 112 8.89 0.53 3.44
C ILE A 112 9.50 0.46 4.84
N ASN A 113 8.66 0.20 5.85
CA ASN A 113 9.10 -0.05 7.21
C ASN A 113 8.97 -1.55 7.51
N LEU A 114 10.04 -2.17 7.96
CA LEU A 114 10.05 -3.56 8.41
C LEU A 114 10.36 -3.58 9.90
N PHE A 115 9.60 -4.36 10.66
CA PHE A 115 9.77 -4.46 12.10
C PHE A 115 9.40 -5.86 12.59
N GLY A 116 10.11 -6.38 13.60
CA GLY A 116 9.80 -7.64 14.23
C GLY A 116 10.02 -7.63 15.74
N TYR A 117 9.31 -8.48 16.45
CA TYR A 117 9.47 -8.72 17.88
C TYR A 117 9.04 -10.14 18.27
N VAL A 118 9.42 -10.54 19.48
CA VAL A 118 9.08 -11.85 20.04
C VAL A 118 7.60 -11.87 20.43
N ASN A 119 6.86 -12.89 20.02
CA ASN A 119 5.48 -13.12 20.43
C ASN A 119 5.42 -13.69 21.86
N ILE A 120 5.62 -12.83 22.86
CA ILE A 120 5.71 -13.24 24.28
C ILE A 120 4.39 -13.77 24.82
N ASN A 121 3.27 -13.25 24.31
CA ASN A 121 1.94 -13.58 24.79
C ASN A 121 1.33 -14.77 24.02
N GLU A 122 2.03 -15.30 23.02
CA GLU A 122 1.53 -16.36 22.14
C GLU A 122 0.19 -15.98 21.47
N GLU A 123 0.02 -14.68 21.15
CA GLU A 123 -1.18 -14.16 20.49
C GLU A 123 -1.28 -14.68 19.06
N THR A 124 -2.48 -14.96 18.62
CA THR A 124 -2.76 -15.34 17.23
C THR A 124 -2.91 -14.10 16.33
N ALA A 125 -2.80 -14.29 15.02
CA ALA A 125 -3.05 -13.22 14.05
C ALA A 125 -4.47 -12.64 14.20
N HIS A 126 -5.45 -13.49 14.48
CA HIS A 126 -6.83 -13.06 14.69
C HIS A 126 -7.00 -12.17 15.93
N GLU A 127 -6.41 -12.54 17.07
CA GLU A 127 -6.46 -11.74 18.29
C GLU A 127 -5.84 -10.36 18.08
N MET A 128 -4.63 -10.30 17.49
CA MET A 128 -3.96 -9.04 17.15
C MET A 128 -4.74 -8.22 16.13
N PHE A 129 -5.41 -8.84 15.16
CA PHE A 129 -6.25 -8.16 14.19
C PHE A 129 -7.48 -7.50 14.82
N VAL A 130 -8.15 -8.21 15.72
CA VAL A 130 -9.31 -7.68 16.47
C VAL A 130 -8.93 -6.48 17.33
N ASP A 131 -7.73 -6.49 17.92
CA ASP A 131 -7.20 -5.41 18.75
C ASP A 131 -6.58 -4.26 17.95
N ALA A 132 -6.43 -4.41 16.62
CA ALA A 132 -5.87 -3.37 15.76
C ALA A 132 -6.76 -2.11 15.76
N ASP A 133 -6.17 -0.95 16.08
CA ASP A 133 -6.89 0.32 16.06
C ASP A 133 -7.20 0.76 14.63
N THR A 134 -8.46 0.64 14.25
CA THR A 134 -8.99 1.05 12.93
C THR A 134 -9.89 2.29 13.03
N SER A 135 -10.08 2.83 14.25
CA SER A 135 -11.00 3.95 14.48
C SER A 135 -10.51 5.24 13.81
N GLY A 136 -11.43 5.92 13.13
CA GLY A 136 -11.15 7.20 12.46
C GLY A 136 -10.31 7.12 11.20
N LYS A 137 -9.93 5.91 10.73
CA LYS A 137 -9.17 5.71 9.49
C LYS A 137 -10.10 5.82 8.27
N ALA A 138 -9.68 6.59 7.27
CA ALA A 138 -10.40 6.71 6.00
C ALA A 138 -9.98 5.63 5.00
N ASP A 139 -10.87 5.26 4.09
CA ASP A 139 -10.62 4.26 3.03
C ASP A 139 -10.05 2.94 3.60
N LEU A 140 -10.63 2.50 4.73
CA LEU A 140 -10.17 1.32 5.44
C LEU A 140 -10.35 0.06 4.60
N TYR A 141 -9.26 -0.71 4.44
CA TYR A 141 -9.26 -2.07 3.90
C TYR A 141 -8.62 -3.01 4.91
N THR A 142 -9.22 -4.17 5.13
CA THR A 142 -8.72 -5.20 6.02
C THR A 142 -8.82 -6.58 5.38
N ALA A 143 -7.87 -7.45 5.70
CA ALA A 143 -7.89 -8.86 5.33
C ALA A 143 -7.16 -9.67 6.40
N GLU A 144 -7.52 -10.94 6.58
CA GLU A 144 -6.84 -11.85 7.48
C GLU A 144 -6.73 -13.27 6.89
N GLY A 145 -5.77 -14.02 7.39
CA GLY A 145 -5.55 -15.43 7.11
C GLY A 145 -5.14 -16.18 8.37
N ASP A 146 -4.70 -17.41 8.25
CA ASP A 146 -4.41 -18.26 9.41
C ASP A 146 -3.36 -17.67 10.35
N ASN A 147 -2.30 -17.04 9.77
CA ASN A 147 -1.17 -16.51 10.53
C ASN A 147 -0.77 -15.09 10.10
N TRP A 148 -1.65 -14.36 9.45
CA TRP A 148 -1.39 -12.99 9.02
C TRP A 148 -2.66 -12.15 8.98
N TYR A 149 -2.47 -10.83 9.05
CA TYR A 149 -3.53 -9.87 8.76
C TYR A 149 -2.98 -8.63 8.04
N VAL A 150 -3.89 -7.90 7.43
CA VAL A 150 -3.62 -6.64 6.73
C VAL A 150 -4.57 -5.58 7.25
N VAL A 151 -4.03 -4.38 7.45
CA VAL A 151 -4.80 -3.15 7.65
C VAL A 151 -4.23 -2.09 6.72
N SER A 152 -5.07 -1.52 5.87
CA SER A 152 -4.69 -0.40 5.01
C SER A 152 -5.68 0.75 5.18
N TRP A 153 -5.17 1.97 5.17
CA TRP A 153 -5.98 3.17 5.35
C TRP A 153 -5.35 4.36 4.64
N ARG A 154 -6.11 5.44 4.55
CA ARG A 154 -5.64 6.73 4.08
C ARG A 154 -5.68 7.76 5.20
N ASP A 155 -4.62 8.56 5.29
CA ASP A 155 -4.55 9.77 6.11
C ASP A 155 -4.11 10.95 5.23
N GLY A 156 -5.01 11.88 5.00
CA GLY A 156 -4.78 12.94 4.01
C GLY A 156 -4.48 12.39 2.62
N ASP A 157 -3.29 12.71 2.11
CA ASP A 157 -2.79 12.24 0.82
C ASP A 157 -1.87 11.02 0.92
N THR A 158 -1.70 10.45 2.11
CA THR A 158 -0.87 9.28 2.34
C THR A 158 -1.73 8.02 2.47
N ILE A 159 -1.37 6.98 1.75
CA ILE A 159 -1.90 5.63 1.91
C ILE A 159 -0.87 4.82 2.69
N THR A 160 -1.33 4.14 3.73
CA THR A 160 -0.54 3.16 4.48
C THR A 160 -1.15 1.78 4.27
N TYR A 161 -0.31 0.81 3.93
CA TYR A 161 -0.68 -0.60 3.82
C TYR A 161 0.24 -1.43 4.71
N THR A 162 -0.32 -2.10 5.69
CA THR A 162 0.44 -2.86 6.69
C THR A 162 0.05 -4.33 6.64
N LYS A 163 1.03 -5.22 6.46
CA LYS A 163 0.86 -6.67 6.59
C LYS A 163 1.64 -7.15 7.80
N THR A 164 0.98 -7.87 8.70
CA THR A 164 1.60 -8.49 9.87
C THR A 164 1.49 -10.00 9.75
N ILE A 165 2.60 -10.70 9.98
CA ILE A 165 2.67 -12.16 10.08
C ILE A 165 2.94 -12.50 11.54
N VAL A 166 2.18 -13.45 12.07
CA VAL A 166 2.23 -13.89 13.47
C VAL A 166 2.54 -15.38 13.51
N THR A 167 3.59 -15.73 14.23
CA THR A 167 3.93 -17.12 14.53
C THR A 167 3.97 -17.32 16.04
N ASP A 168 4.14 -18.54 16.52
CA ASP A 168 4.24 -18.83 17.98
C ASP A 168 5.39 -18.06 18.65
N SER A 169 6.43 -17.73 17.91
CA SER A 169 7.65 -17.08 18.45
C SER A 169 7.86 -15.64 18.00
N THR A 170 7.33 -15.25 16.86
CA THR A 170 7.67 -13.98 16.21
C THR A 170 6.45 -13.29 15.63
N VAL A 171 6.37 -11.99 15.82
CA VAL A 171 5.49 -11.09 15.09
C VAL A 171 6.34 -10.21 14.20
N ALA A 172 6.09 -10.21 12.91
CA ALA A 172 6.77 -9.36 11.97
C ALA A 172 5.77 -8.55 11.14
N THR A 173 6.11 -7.28 10.90
CA THR A 173 5.27 -6.32 10.19
C THR A 173 6.04 -5.66 9.06
N ALA A 174 5.44 -5.65 7.88
CA ALA A 174 5.86 -4.85 6.74
C ALA A 174 4.80 -3.78 6.46
N SER A 175 5.20 -2.52 6.47
CA SER A 175 4.35 -1.36 6.21
C SER A 175 4.86 -0.61 4.99
N LEU A 176 3.98 -0.31 4.06
CA LEU A 176 4.25 0.49 2.88
C LEU A 176 3.47 1.80 2.97
N GLU A 177 4.16 2.94 2.82
CA GLU A 177 3.57 4.27 2.84
C GLU A 177 3.85 4.98 1.51
N TYR A 178 2.83 5.59 0.91
CA TYR A 178 2.97 6.30 -0.36
C TYR A 178 1.86 7.32 -0.57
N SER A 179 2.11 8.29 -1.45
CA SER A 179 1.12 9.29 -1.83
C SER A 179 -0.03 8.69 -2.64
N THR A 180 -1.23 9.24 -2.47
CA THR A 180 -2.40 8.89 -3.31
C THR A 180 -2.16 9.12 -4.81
N ALA A 181 -1.25 10.03 -5.17
CA ALA A 181 -0.84 10.24 -6.56
C ALA A 181 -0.09 9.02 -7.15
N ASN A 182 0.55 8.22 -6.30
CA ASN A 182 1.32 7.03 -6.67
C ASN A 182 0.55 5.71 -6.43
N ARG A 183 -0.78 5.76 -6.35
CA ARG A 183 -1.64 4.60 -6.00
C ARG A 183 -1.39 3.39 -6.90
N ASP A 184 -1.31 3.60 -8.21
CA ASP A 184 -1.12 2.49 -9.16
C ASP A 184 0.23 1.80 -8.98
N MET A 185 1.29 2.58 -8.73
CA MET A 185 2.62 2.06 -8.39
C MET A 185 2.59 1.33 -7.04
N GLY A 186 1.94 1.93 -6.02
CA GLY A 186 1.77 1.30 -4.71
C GLY A 186 1.08 -0.05 -4.79
N SER A 187 0.01 -0.16 -5.57
CA SER A 187 -0.69 -1.43 -5.80
C SER A 187 0.23 -2.48 -6.42
N LYS A 188 1.02 -2.12 -7.44
CA LYS A 188 1.99 -3.04 -8.06
C LYS A 188 3.05 -3.53 -7.07
N ILE A 189 3.59 -2.62 -6.23
CA ILE A 189 4.57 -2.97 -5.20
C ILE A 189 3.94 -3.91 -4.17
N ILE A 190 2.72 -3.64 -3.71
CA ILE A 190 1.97 -4.49 -2.79
C ILE A 190 1.79 -5.89 -3.38
N ASP A 191 1.34 -5.99 -4.62
CA ASP A 191 1.05 -7.26 -5.28
C ASP A 191 2.31 -8.09 -5.57
N THR A 192 3.48 -7.44 -5.74
CA THR A 192 4.72 -8.11 -6.13
C THR A 192 5.69 -8.34 -4.98
N LEU A 193 5.89 -7.34 -4.11
CA LEU A 193 6.90 -7.42 -3.05
C LEU A 193 6.35 -7.99 -1.74
N LEU A 194 5.12 -7.63 -1.32
CA LEU A 194 4.56 -8.14 -0.07
C LEU A 194 4.33 -9.66 -0.04
N PRO A 195 4.12 -10.38 -1.15
CA PRO A 195 4.15 -11.85 -1.14
C PRO A 195 5.51 -12.45 -0.78
N THR A 196 6.61 -11.70 -0.94
CA THR A 196 7.96 -12.13 -0.54
C THR A 196 8.25 -11.92 0.94
N PHE A 197 7.38 -11.18 1.66
CA PHE A 197 7.51 -10.98 3.09
C PHE A 197 7.11 -12.26 3.83
N GLN A 198 8.07 -12.82 4.57
CA GLN A 198 7.93 -14.10 5.27
C GLN A 198 8.63 -14.07 6.62
N VAL A 199 8.20 -14.94 7.51
CA VAL A 199 8.83 -15.26 8.80
C VAL A 199 9.29 -16.72 8.72
N ASP A 200 10.58 -16.98 9.08
CA ASP A 200 11.21 -18.30 9.03
C ASP A 200 10.89 -19.14 10.29
#